data_000a793eae742a44dbe1ea5516ddbfbf
#
_entry.id   000a793eae742a44dbe1ea5516ddbfbf
#
_cell.length_a   1.000
_cell.length_b   1.000
_cell.length_c   1.000
_cell.angle_alpha   90.00
_cell.angle_beta   90.00
_cell.angle_gamma   90.00
#
_symmetry.space_group_name_H-M   'P 1'
#
loop_
_entity.id
_entity.type
_entity.pdbx_description
1 polymer ?
#
loop_
_entity_poly.entity_id
_entity_poly.type
_entity_poly.pdbx_seq_one_letter_code
_entity_poly.pdbx_strand_id
1 'polypeptide(L)'
;IAQYYMCTEGEVMQAAVPANLKLSGESILIWNEDANVDSLALTDEEFIVAEALDVKKELRLSEVQQILEATHVYPVIKKLIDKKVCFIWEELKEKYKPRTETFISLHSNYHQEKELENLLINWSKAPKQLALLLAYIHFVKTEGELIQAELLKKANASAAQLKGLIDKNILVAEKRSVDRIASLPKQVSIDFTLSAIQQQAFENLQKQLQTTNVCLLHGITASGKTLIYIQLIEQYILQGKQVLYMLPEIALTTQVIRRIQKHFGGYIAIYHSKFNSNERVEIWNKVKTGDIKVVLGARSSLLLPFADLGLIIVDEEHDTSYKQQEPTPR
;
A
#
# COMPACT_ATOMS: atom_id res chain seq x y z
N ILE A 1 8.17 22.37 8.19
CA ILE A 1 7.25 21.68 9.13
C ILE A 1 7.93 21.54 10.51
N ALA A 2 9.08 20.88 10.60
CA ALA A 2 9.81 20.70 11.86
C ALA A 2 10.03 22.01 12.61
N GLN A 3 10.51 23.04 11.94
CA GLN A 3 10.72 24.36 12.49
C GLN A 3 9.42 25.03 12.97
N TYR A 4 8.33 24.89 12.22
CA TYR A 4 7.01 25.44 12.56
C TYR A 4 6.41 24.80 13.82
N TYR A 5 6.53 23.48 13.94
CA TYR A 5 6.00 22.72 15.07
C TYR A 5 6.99 22.52 16.21
N MET A 6 8.22 23.09 16.11
CA MET A 6 9.29 22.96 17.10
C MET A 6 9.60 21.50 17.47
N CYS A 7 9.68 20.65 16.46
CA CYS A 7 9.94 19.21 16.59
C CYS A 7 11.13 18.79 15.71
N THR A 8 11.57 17.55 15.84
CA THR A 8 12.67 17.02 15.03
C THR A 8 12.20 16.65 13.63
N GLU A 9 13.11 16.67 12.64
CA GLU A 9 12.83 16.19 11.28
C GLU A 9 12.46 14.71 11.29
N GLY A 10 13.04 13.91 12.20
CA GLY A 10 12.71 12.50 12.39
C GLY A 10 11.24 12.27 12.78
N GLU A 11 10.68 13.13 13.65
CA GLU A 11 9.26 13.06 14.02
C GLU A 11 8.36 13.40 12.83
N VAL A 12 8.74 14.39 12.01
CA VAL A 12 8.01 14.71 10.77
C VAL A 12 8.05 13.54 9.81
N MET A 13 9.21 12.93 9.60
CA MET A 13 9.37 11.75 8.75
C MET A 13 8.58 10.55 9.29
N GLN A 14 8.55 10.37 10.59
CA GLN A 14 7.70 9.33 11.20
C GLN A 14 6.21 9.56 10.96
N ALA A 15 5.74 10.79 10.96
CA ALA A 15 4.36 11.12 10.64
C ALA A 15 4.05 10.94 9.13
N ALA A 16 5.00 11.28 8.27
CA ALA A 16 4.84 11.22 6.82
C ALA A 16 4.79 9.79 6.28
N VAL A 17 5.75 8.95 6.66
CA VAL A 17 5.94 7.62 6.05
C VAL A 17 4.94 6.60 6.64
N PRO A 18 4.20 5.83 5.79
CA PRO A 18 3.35 4.74 6.25
C PRO A 18 4.12 3.71 7.10
N ALA A 19 3.47 3.18 8.15
CA ALA A 19 4.13 2.31 9.12
C ALA A 19 4.86 1.10 8.48
N ASN A 20 4.29 0.52 7.43
CA ASN A 20 4.88 -0.65 6.77
C ASN A 20 6.00 -0.31 5.76
N LEU A 21 6.20 0.96 5.42
CA LEU A 21 7.39 1.44 4.70
C LEU A 21 8.55 1.79 5.64
N LYS A 22 8.27 1.93 6.93
CA LYS A 22 9.32 2.14 7.92
C LYS A 22 10.10 0.84 8.05
N LEU A 23 11.39 0.92 7.80
CA LEU A 23 12.29 -0.19 8.07
C LEU A 23 12.21 -0.52 9.57
N SER A 24 11.96 -1.77 9.91
CA SER A 24 12.14 -2.23 11.28
C SER A 24 13.57 -2.70 11.40
N GLY A 25 14.38 -1.96 12.14
CA GLY A 25 15.62 -2.51 12.65
C GLY A 25 15.27 -3.60 13.67
N GLU A 26 15.64 -4.83 13.42
CA GLU A 26 15.73 -5.85 14.44
C GLU A 26 17.20 -5.95 14.83
N SER A 27 17.51 -5.53 16.05
CA SER A 27 18.88 -5.64 16.54
C SER A 27 19.17 -7.11 16.85
N ILE A 28 20.19 -7.65 16.19
CA ILE A 28 20.68 -8.99 16.39
C ILE A 28 22.06 -8.87 17.03
N LEU A 29 22.27 -9.61 18.10
CA LEU A 29 23.58 -9.77 18.70
C LEU A 29 24.28 -10.92 17.98
N ILE A 30 25.49 -10.67 17.50
CA ILE A 30 26.35 -11.66 16.85
C ILE A 30 27.51 -11.99 17.78
N TRP A 31 27.77 -13.28 17.98
CA TRP A 31 28.90 -13.76 18.74
C TRP A 31 30.21 -13.30 18.12
N ASN A 32 31.15 -12.91 18.97
CA ASN A 32 32.52 -12.64 18.55
C ASN A 32 33.34 -13.90 18.71
N GLU A 33 33.76 -14.52 17.62
CA GLU A 33 34.58 -15.77 17.65
C GLU A 33 35.92 -15.60 18.35
N ASP A 34 36.44 -14.37 18.41
CA ASP A 34 37.71 -14.07 19.13
C ASP A 34 37.49 -13.82 20.63
N ALA A 35 36.26 -13.94 21.14
CA ALA A 35 35.95 -13.67 22.54
C ALA A 35 36.47 -14.81 23.45
N ASN A 36 37.29 -14.45 24.41
CA ASN A 36 37.72 -15.38 25.46
C ASN A 36 36.93 -15.13 26.74
N VAL A 37 35.74 -15.74 26.82
CA VAL A 37 34.77 -15.53 27.92
C VAL A 37 35.32 -15.99 29.27
N ASP A 38 36.15 -17.05 29.30
CA ASP A 38 36.74 -17.60 30.54
C ASP A 38 37.68 -16.62 31.25
N SER A 39 38.20 -15.65 30.51
CA SER A 39 39.10 -14.62 31.06
C SER A 39 38.39 -13.35 31.52
N LEU A 40 37.05 -13.24 31.27
CA LEU A 40 36.26 -12.04 31.55
C LEU A 40 35.48 -12.20 32.84
N ALA A 41 35.49 -11.16 33.67
CA ALA A 41 34.59 -11.06 34.82
C ALA A 41 33.18 -10.68 34.34
N LEU A 42 32.33 -11.68 34.08
CA LEU A 42 30.94 -11.52 33.70
C LEU A 42 30.03 -11.60 34.94
N THR A 43 28.96 -10.84 34.96
CA THR A 43 27.85 -11.04 35.93
C THR A 43 27.04 -12.27 35.48
N ASP A 44 26.17 -12.78 36.37
CA ASP A 44 25.32 -13.94 36.07
C ASP A 44 24.45 -13.70 34.83
N GLU A 45 23.86 -12.50 34.70
CA GLU A 45 23.08 -12.12 33.54
C GLU A 45 23.89 -12.04 32.23
N GLU A 46 25.10 -11.47 32.33
CA GLU A 46 26.03 -11.39 31.19
C GLU A 46 26.50 -12.78 30.74
N PHE A 47 26.75 -13.67 31.72
CA PHE A 47 27.19 -15.04 31.45
C PHE A 47 26.11 -15.86 30.74
N ILE A 48 24.85 -15.82 31.20
CA ILE A 48 23.74 -16.55 30.60
C ILE A 48 23.54 -16.11 29.14
N VAL A 49 23.62 -14.80 28.88
CA VAL A 49 23.48 -14.28 27.52
C VAL A 49 24.69 -14.67 26.66
N ALA A 50 25.91 -14.64 27.20
CA ALA A 50 27.11 -15.01 26.48
C ALA A 50 27.09 -16.49 26.10
N GLU A 51 26.69 -17.38 27.02
CA GLU A 51 26.55 -18.83 26.78
C GLU A 51 25.51 -19.11 25.69
N ALA A 52 24.36 -18.45 25.75
CA ALA A 52 23.31 -18.58 24.73
C ALA A 52 23.80 -18.07 23.36
N LEU A 53 24.61 -17.00 23.34
CA LEU A 53 25.21 -16.45 22.12
C LEU A 53 26.29 -17.39 21.56
N ASP A 54 27.11 -18.00 22.40
CA ASP A 54 28.14 -18.96 21.93
C ASP A 54 27.51 -20.18 21.25
N VAL A 55 26.39 -20.67 21.79
CA VAL A 55 25.67 -21.83 21.21
C VAL A 55 24.95 -21.47 19.91
N LYS A 56 24.20 -20.35 19.89
CA LYS A 56 23.38 -19.97 18.74
C LYS A 56 24.09 -19.13 17.68
N LYS A 57 25.23 -18.54 18.02
CA LYS A 57 26.04 -17.60 17.26
C LYS A 57 25.36 -16.27 16.98
N GLU A 58 24.04 -16.23 17.01
CA GLU A 58 23.22 -15.02 16.90
C GLU A 58 22.01 -15.06 17.82
N LEU A 59 21.66 -13.93 18.44
CA LEU A 59 20.46 -13.77 19.26
C LEU A 59 19.75 -12.46 18.92
N ARG A 60 18.44 -12.53 18.77
CA ARG A 60 17.61 -11.33 18.64
C ARG A 60 17.41 -10.67 20.00
N LEU A 61 17.19 -9.36 19.99
CA LEU A 61 16.90 -8.61 21.21
C LEU A 61 15.72 -9.20 22.00
N SER A 62 14.67 -9.65 21.29
CA SER A 62 13.51 -10.32 21.90
C SER A 62 13.85 -11.65 22.57
N GLU A 63 14.83 -12.40 22.06
CA GLU A 63 15.28 -13.65 22.68
C GLU A 63 16.11 -13.36 23.95
N VAL A 64 16.93 -12.30 23.93
CA VAL A 64 17.66 -11.86 25.14
C VAL A 64 16.69 -11.43 26.23
N GLN A 65 15.60 -10.73 25.87
CA GLN A 65 14.55 -10.35 26.83
C GLN A 65 13.86 -11.58 27.43
N GLN A 66 13.65 -12.64 26.65
CA GLN A 66 13.08 -13.90 27.14
C GLN A 66 14.06 -14.65 28.04
N ILE A 67 15.35 -14.69 27.69
CA ILE A 67 16.38 -15.37 28.47
C ILE A 67 16.54 -14.73 29.84
N LEU A 68 16.54 -13.39 29.90
CA LEU A 68 16.71 -12.64 31.15
C LEU A 68 15.39 -12.35 31.89
N GLU A 69 14.24 -12.74 31.31
CA GLU A 69 12.90 -12.42 31.81
C GLU A 69 12.73 -10.91 32.12
N ALA A 70 13.42 -10.06 31.37
CA ALA A 70 13.52 -8.63 31.61
C ALA A 70 13.17 -7.82 30.34
N THR A 71 12.45 -6.69 30.52
CA THR A 71 12.16 -5.77 29.42
C THR A 71 13.32 -4.83 29.09
N HIS A 72 14.19 -4.53 30.06
CA HIS A 72 15.31 -3.60 29.93
C HIS A 72 16.66 -4.34 29.90
N VAL A 73 17.02 -4.88 28.74
CA VAL A 73 18.25 -5.68 28.56
C VAL A 73 19.44 -4.88 28.00
N TYR A 74 19.22 -3.63 27.58
CA TYR A 74 20.27 -2.79 27.00
C TYR A 74 21.54 -2.61 27.88
N PRO A 75 21.44 -2.46 29.21
CA PRO A 75 22.64 -2.32 30.06
C PRO A 75 23.52 -3.57 30.01
N VAL A 76 22.94 -4.77 29.99
CA VAL A 76 23.65 -6.04 29.91
C VAL A 76 24.33 -6.18 28.53
N ILE A 77 23.56 -5.89 27.48
CA ILE A 77 24.06 -5.94 26.09
C ILE A 77 25.23 -4.97 25.90
N LYS A 78 25.11 -3.74 26.40
CA LYS A 78 26.18 -2.73 26.30
C LYS A 78 27.47 -3.23 26.95
N LYS A 79 27.38 -3.83 28.14
CA LYS A 79 28.54 -4.39 28.81
C LYS A 79 29.18 -5.56 28.04
N LEU A 80 28.36 -6.41 27.41
CA LEU A 80 28.89 -7.51 26.56
C LEU A 80 29.61 -6.97 25.32
N ILE A 81 29.11 -5.88 24.74
CA ILE A 81 29.78 -5.20 23.62
C ILE A 81 31.07 -4.53 24.09
N ASP A 82 31.03 -3.80 25.20
CA ASP A 82 32.24 -3.16 25.79
C ASP A 82 33.34 -4.20 26.11
N LYS A 83 32.94 -5.39 26.52
CA LYS A 83 33.84 -6.55 26.77
C LYS A 83 34.17 -7.31 25.49
N LYS A 84 33.71 -6.89 24.32
CA LYS A 84 33.95 -7.53 23.01
C LYS A 84 33.46 -8.98 22.91
N VAL A 85 32.46 -9.35 23.69
CA VAL A 85 31.83 -10.67 23.63
C VAL A 85 30.92 -10.80 22.41
N CYS A 86 30.26 -9.69 22.02
CA CYS A 86 29.36 -9.67 20.87
C CYS A 86 29.41 -8.33 20.16
N PHE A 87 28.80 -8.32 18.96
CA PHE A 87 28.55 -7.13 18.15
C PHE A 87 27.04 -6.99 17.94
N ILE A 88 26.56 -5.73 17.76
CA ILE A 88 25.20 -5.48 17.30
C ILE A 88 25.18 -5.39 15.78
N TRP A 89 24.30 -6.16 15.19
CA TRP A 89 23.94 -6.06 13.78
C TRP A 89 22.48 -5.63 13.67
N GLU A 90 22.19 -4.62 12.86
CA GLU A 90 20.82 -4.22 12.56
C GLU A 90 20.37 -4.84 11.24
N GLU A 91 19.48 -5.81 11.31
CA GLU A 91 18.82 -6.37 10.13
C GLU A 91 17.64 -5.48 9.76
N LEU A 92 17.72 -4.81 8.62
CA LEU A 92 16.62 -4.00 8.10
C LEU A 92 15.61 -4.89 7.38
N LYS A 93 14.43 -5.06 7.96
CA LYS A 93 13.34 -5.83 7.36
C LYS A 93 12.27 -4.92 6.79
N GLU A 94 11.92 -5.16 5.53
CA GLU A 94 10.75 -4.55 4.93
C GLU A 94 9.48 -5.24 5.47
N LYS A 95 8.60 -4.44 6.10
CA LYS A 95 7.31 -4.95 6.61
C LYS A 95 6.25 -5.07 5.53
N TYR A 96 6.38 -4.29 4.46
CA TYR A 96 5.44 -4.34 3.35
C TYR A 96 5.59 -5.63 2.56
N LYS A 97 4.49 -6.37 2.45
CA LYS A 97 4.39 -7.53 1.57
C LYS A 97 3.31 -7.26 0.53
N PRO A 98 3.67 -7.19 -0.77
CA PRO A 98 2.67 -7.09 -1.83
C PRO A 98 1.73 -8.31 -1.75
N ARG A 99 0.45 -8.08 -2.02
CA ARG A 99 -0.49 -9.19 -2.19
C ARG A 99 -0.17 -9.87 -3.50
N THR A 100 0.07 -11.17 -3.45
CA THR A 100 0.28 -11.97 -4.65
C THR A 100 -0.86 -12.94 -4.83
N GLU A 101 -1.33 -13.07 -6.07
CA GLU A 101 -2.31 -14.09 -6.46
C GLU A 101 -1.73 -14.93 -7.58
N THR A 102 -2.16 -16.18 -7.66
CA THR A 102 -1.71 -17.10 -8.69
C THR A 102 -2.75 -17.08 -9.82
N PHE A 103 -2.33 -16.60 -10.97
CA PHE A 103 -3.13 -16.62 -12.20
C PHE A 103 -2.89 -17.91 -12.96
N ILE A 104 -3.95 -18.45 -13.54
CA ILE A 104 -3.90 -19.65 -14.34
C ILE A 104 -4.09 -19.27 -15.80
N SER A 105 -3.17 -19.73 -16.65
CA SER A 105 -3.24 -19.57 -18.10
C SER A 105 -3.04 -20.89 -18.81
N LEU A 106 -3.49 -20.98 -20.06
CA LEU A 106 -3.21 -22.12 -20.91
C LEU A 106 -1.75 -22.08 -21.38
N HIS A 107 -1.08 -23.20 -21.41
CA HIS A 107 0.28 -23.26 -21.91
C HIS A 107 0.31 -22.90 -23.42
N SER A 108 1.37 -22.23 -23.87
CA SER A 108 1.51 -21.71 -25.22
C SER A 108 1.26 -22.75 -26.33
N ASN A 109 1.59 -24.02 -26.08
CA ASN A 109 1.38 -25.11 -27.00
C ASN A 109 -0.09 -25.37 -27.34
N TYR A 110 -1.03 -24.91 -26.52
CA TYR A 110 -2.46 -25.16 -26.67
C TYR A 110 -3.26 -23.90 -26.99
N HIS A 111 -2.61 -22.82 -27.39
CA HIS A 111 -3.29 -21.59 -27.82
C HIS A 111 -3.98 -21.76 -29.20
N GLN A 112 -3.54 -22.71 -30.01
CA GLN A 112 -4.18 -23.03 -31.29
C GLN A 112 -5.37 -23.98 -31.04
N GLU A 113 -6.49 -23.68 -31.68
CA GLU A 113 -7.75 -24.41 -31.49
C GLU A 113 -7.62 -25.92 -31.83
N LYS A 114 -6.88 -26.25 -32.91
CA LYS A 114 -6.63 -27.64 -33.29
C LYS A 114 -5.86 -28.45 -32.26
N GLU A 115 -4.86 -27.83 -31.62
CA GLU A 115 -4.05 -28.49 -30.57
C GLU A 115 -4.86 -28.70 -29.28
N LEU A 116 -5.72 -27.75 -28.97
CA LEU A 116 -6.63 -27.86 -27.83
C LEU A 116 -7.70 -28.95 -28.04
N GLU A 117 -8.28 -29.05 -29.26
CA GLU A 117 -9.23 -30.12 -29.62
C GLU A 117 -8.57 -31.50 -29.54
N ASN A 118 -7.37 -31.67 -30.10
CA ASN A 118 -6.60 -32.90 -30.01
C ASN A 118 -6.31 -33.31 -28.57
N LEU A 119 -5.96 -32.33 -27.71
CA LEU A 119 -5.75 -32.55 -26.28
C LEU A 119 -7.04 -33.09 -25.63
N LEU A 120 -8.19 -32.45 -25.88
CA LEU A 120 -9.47 -32.83 -25.25
C LEU A 120 -9.92 -34.23 -25.70
N ILE A 121 -9.76 -34.59 -26.99
CA ILE A 121 -10.12 -35.92 -27.51
C ILE A 121 -9.26 -37.02 -26.85
N ASN A 122 -7.97 -36.78 -26.70
CA ASN A 122 -7.03 -37.78 -26.17
C ASN A 122 -7.01 -37.86 -24.64
N TRP A 123 -7.74 -36.99 -23.94
CA TRP A 123 -7.69 -36.89 -22.46
C TRP A 123 -8.73 -37.73 -21.71
N SER A 124 -9.07 -38.90 -22.24
CA SER A 124 -10.12 -39.75 -21.63
C SER A 124 -9.75 -40.43 -20.30
N LYS A 125 -8.44 -40.51 -19.98
CA LYS A 125 -7.93 -41.25 -18.80
C LYS A 125 -8.03 -40.53 -17.45
N ALA A 126 -8.37 -39.24 -17.42
CA ALA A 126 -8.45 -38.48 -16.16
C ALA A 126 -9.67 -37.54 -16.13
N PRO A 127 -10.88 -38.08 -15.91
CA PRO A 127 -12.14 -37.34 -16.08
C PRO A 127 -12.24 -36.09 -15.19
N LYS A 128 -11.69 -36.14 -13.96
CA LYS A 128 -11.67 -34.99 -13.05
C LYS A 128 -10.75 -33.84 -13.51
N GLN A 129 -9.63 -34.17 -14.14
CA GLN A 129 -8.74 -33.15 -14.72
C GLN A 129 -9.35 -32.55 -16.00
N LEU A 130 -10.00 -33.39 -16.82
CA LEU A 130 -10.73 -32.93 -17.99
C LEU A 130 -11.87 -31.97 -17.61
N ALA A 131 -12.65 -32.29 -16.59
CA ALA A 131 -13.71 -31.42 -16.11
C ALA A 131 -13.17 -30.05 -15.65
N LEU A 132 -12.03 -30.03 -14.95
CA LEU A 132 -11.37 -28.78 -14.54
C LEU A 132 -10.86 -27.98 -15.76
N LEU A 133 -10.28 -28.64 -16.75
CA LEU A 133 -9.80 -27.98 -17.97
C LEU A 133 -10.96 -27.37 -18.78
N LEU A 134 -12.08 -28.11 -18.94
CA LEU A 134 -13.28 -27.60 -19.60
C LEU A 134 -13.90 -26.41 -18.85
N ALA A 135 -13.96 -26.48 -17.52
CA ALA A 135 -14.40 -25.36 -16.68
C ALA A 135 -13.48 -24.13 -16.86
N TYR A 136 -12.16 -24.33 -16.87
CA TYR A 136 -11.20 -23.27 -17.13
C TYR A 136 -11.46 -22.60 -18.50
N ILE A 137 -11.59 -23.39 -19.57
CA ILE A 137 -11.84 -22.86 -20.94
C ILE A 137 -13.14 -22.06 -20.98
N HIS A 138 -14.19 -22.57 -20.32
CA HIS A 138 -15.47 -21.87 -20.24
C HIS A 138 -15.35 -20.51 -19.53
N PHE A 139 -14.75 -20.52 -18.34
CA PHE A 139 -14.63 -19.28 -17.53
C PHE A 139 -13.69 -18.26 -18.15
N VAL A 140 -12.57 -18.68 -18.77
CA VAL A 140 -11.68 -17.73 -19.47
C VAL A 140 -12.40 -17.04 -20.64
N LYS A 141 -13.26 -17.73 -21.37
CA LYS A 141 -14.05 -17.14 -22.47
C LYS A 141 -15.09 -16.13 -21.97
N THR A 142 -15.63 -16.32 -20.78
CA THR A 142 -16.72 -15.48 -20.23
C THR A 142 -16.21 -14.35 -19.33
N GLU A 143 -15.15 -14.57 -18.59
CA GLU A 143 -14.70 -13.67 -17.51
C GLU A 143 -13.26 -13.15 -17.74
N GLY A 144 -12.50 -13.72 -18.67
CA GLY A 144 -11.11 -13.36 -18.93
C GLY A 144 -10.12 -14.09 -18.03
N GLU A 145 -9.11 -13.39 -17.50
CA GLU A 145 -8.08 -14.01 -16.65
C GLU A 145 -8.67 -14.58 -15.35
N LEU A 146 -8.23 -15.77 -14.97
CA LEU A 146 -8.71 -16.49 -13.79
C LEU A 146 -7.63 -16.66 -12.73
N ILE A 147 -8.01 -16.40 -11.48
CA ILE A 147 -7.18 -16.66 -10.31
C ILE A 147 -7.39 -18.11 -9.86
N GLN A 148 -6.32 -18.78 -9.44
CA GLN A 148 -6.34 -20.17 -8.98
C GLN A 148 -7.46 -20.45 -7.98
N ALA A 149 -7.63 -19.60 -6.96
CA ALA A 149 -8.62 -19.78 -5.92
C ALA A 149 -10.05 -19.73 -6.48
N GLU A 150 -10.32 -18.83 -7.43
CA GLU A 150 -11.63 -18.72 -8.08
C GLU A 150 -11.91 -19.89 -9.01
N LEU A 151 -10.93 -20.30 -9.79
CA LEU A 151 -11.06 -21.47 -10.66
C LEU A 151 -11.40 -22.73 -9.87
N LEU A 152 -10.67 -23.02 -8.80
CA LEU A 152 -10.90 -24.18 -7.96
C LEU A 152 -12.28 -24.14 -7.30
N LYS A 153 -12.70 -22.98 -6.83
CA LYS A 153 -14.02 -22.78 -6.21
C LYS A 153 -15.16 -22.99 -7.22
N LYS A 154 -15.08 -22.35 -8.41
CA LYS A 154 -16.10 -22.41 -9.45
C LYS A 154 -16.21 -23.80 -10.11
N ALA A 155 -15.06 -24.44 -10.31
CA ALA A 155 -15.01 -25.78 -10.88
C ALA A 155 -15.26 -26.91 -9.86
N ASN A 156 -15.42 -26.57 -8.57
CA ASN A 156 -15.49 -27.52 -7.46
C ASN A 156 -14.35 -28.56 -7.52
N ALA A 157 -13.14 -28.09 -7.77
CA ALA A 157 -11.96 -28.92 -8.02
C ALA A 157 -10.93 -28.77 -6.90
N SER A 158 -10.07 -29.79 -6.74
CA SER A 158 -8.99 -29.78 -5.76
C SER A 158 -7.68 -29.21 -6.33
N ALA A 159 -6.82 -28.69 -5.44
CA ALA A 159 -5.48 -28.24 -5.80
C ALA A 159 -4.63 -29.36 -6.46
N ALA A 160 -4.83 -30.61 -6.06
CA ALA A 160 -4.13 -31.75 -6.66
C ALA A 160 -4.49 -31.97 -8.14
N GLN A 161 -5.76 -31.75 -8.52
CA GLN A 161 -6.20 -31.84 -9.90
C GLN A 161 -5.56 -30.76 -10.76
N LEU A 162 -5.51 -29.53 -10.25
CA LEU A 162 -4.85 -28.42 -10.93
C LEU A 162 -3.35 -28.65 -11.06
N LYS A 163 -2.70 -29.10 -9.98
CA LYS A 163 -1.28 -29.46 -10.02
C LYS A 163 -0.98 -30.48 -11.08
N GLY A 164 -1.81 -31.51 -11.22
CA GLY A 164 -1.66 -32.52 -12.27
C GLY A 164 -1.78 -31.98 -13.71
N LEU A 165 -2.52 -30.89 -13.94
CA LEU A 165 -2.58 -30.21 -15.24
C LEU A 165 -1.34 -29.30 -15.46
N ILE A 166 -0.82 -28.71 -14.39
CA ILE A 166 0.41 -27.91 -14.43
C ILE A 166 1.62 -28.80 -14.67
N ASP A 167 1.76 -29.92 -13.94
CA ASP A 167 2.86 -30.87 -14.11
C ASP A 167 2.93 -31.48 -15.51
N LYS A 168 1.79 -31.51 -16.21
CA LYS A 168 1.69 -31.96 -17.61
C LYS A 168 1.85 -30.83 -18.64
N ASN A 169 2.23 -29.63 -18.20
CA ASN A 169 2.37 -28.45 -19.04
C ASN A 169 1.12 -28.10 -19.88
N ILE A 170 -0.08 -28.32 -19.34
CA ILE A 170 -1.34 -27.93 -19.98
C ILE A 170 -1.76 -26.55 -19.49
N LEU A 171 -1.70 -26.34 -18.18
CA LEU A 171 -1.93 -25.07 -17.54
C LEU A 171 -0.62 -24.55 -16.96
N VAL A 172 -0.50 -23.23 -16.90
CA VAL A 172 0.61 -22.52 -16.28
C VAL A 172 0.08 -21.71 -15.10
N ALA A 173 0.77 -21.80 -13.98
CA ALA A 173 0.47 -21.00 -12.80
C ALA A 173 1.52 -19.90 -12.64
N GLU A 174 1.12 -18.65 -12.69
CA GLU A 174 1.98 -17.49 -12.56
C GLU A 174 1.58 -16.68 -11.35
N LYS A 175 2.52 -16.42 -10.43
CA LYS A 175 2.30 -15.52 -9.31
C LYS A 175 2.49 -14.09 -9.76
N ARG A 176 1.43 -13.28 -9.67
CA ARG A 176 1.48 -11.85 -9.97
C ARG A 176 1.10 -11.05 -8.74
N SER A 177 1.71 -9.88 -8.58
CA SER A 177 1.32 -8.92 -7.58
C SER A 177 -0.03 -8.31 -7.95
N VAL A 178 -0.96 -8.29 -7.01
CA VAL A 178 -2.31 -7.77 -7.18
C VAL A 178 -2.56 -6.68 -6.15
N ASP A 179 -3.11 -5.58 -6.59
CA ASP A 179 -3.51 -4.50 -5.71
C ASP A 179 -4.65 -4.95 -4.77
N ARG A 180 -4.56 -4.57 -3.50
CA ARG A 180 -5.65 -4.75 -2.52
C ARG A 180 -6.80 -3.81 -2.80
N ILE A 181 -6.48 -2.68 -3.44
CA ILE A 181 -7.46 -1.65 -3.79
C ILE A 181 -8.00 -1.99 -5.17
N ALA A 182 -9.31 -2.21 -5.25
CA ALA A 182 -9.99 -2.47 -6.52
C ALA A 182 -9.72 -1.32 -7.50
N SER A 183 -9.13 -1.63 -8.64
CA SER A 183 -8.88 -0.67 -9.70
C SER A 183 -10.13 -0.52 -10.56
N LEU A 184 -10.72 0.68 -10.53
CA LEU A 184 -11.73 1.08 -11.50
C LEU A 184 -11.06 1.44 -12.84
N PRO A 185 -11.78 1.38 -13.96
CA PRO A 185 -11.25 1.90 -15.22
C PRO A 185 -10.80 3.35 -15.08
N LYS A 186 -9.63 3.66 -15.59
CA LYS A 186 -9.10 5.03 -15.59
C LYS A 186 -9.84 5.84 -16.67
N GLN A 187 -10.77 6.68 -16.26
CA GLN A 187 -11.54 7.55 -17.15
C GLN A 187 -11.85 8.87 -16.46
N VAL A 188 -11.99 9.90 -17.27
CA VAL A 188 -12.52 11.20 -16.85
C VAL A 188 -13.82 11.42 -17.61
N SER A 189 -14.92 11.62 -16.89
CA SER A 189 -16.23 11.84 -17.50
C SER A 189 -17.02 12.86 -16.68
N ILE A 190 -17.23 14.04 -17.26
CA ILE A 190 -18.07 15.08 -16.66
C ILE A 190 -19.39 15.14 -17.42
N ASP A 191 -20.46 14.86 -16.70
CA ASP A 191 -21.83 14.74 -17.22
C ASP A 191 -22.77 15.88 -16.76
N PHE A 192 -22.17 17.02 -16.37
CA PHE A 192 -22.94 18.19 -15.94
C PHE A 192 -22.41 19.48 -16.57
N THR A 193 -23.25 20.53 -16.58
CA THR A 193 -22.87 21.90 -16.95
C THR A 193 -23.00 22.81 -15.73
N LEU A 194 -22.07 23.74 -15.58
CA LEU A 194 -22.14 24.76 -14.54
C LEU A 194 -23.26 25.75 -14.86
N SER A 195 -23.98 26.24 -13.85
CA SER A 195 -24.88 27.39 -14.00
C SER A 195 -24.07 28.65 -14.34
N ALA A 196 -24.71 29.69 -14.84
CA ALA A 196 -24.02 30.94 -15.20
C ALA A 196 -23.25 31.55 -14.04
N ILE A 197 -23.77 31.50 -12.82
CA ILE A 197 -23.10 31.98 -11.60
C ILE A 197 -21.87 31.10 -11.26
N GLN A 198 -22.00 29.78 -11.35
CA GLN A 198 -20.92 28.85 -11.11
C GLN A 198 -19.83 28.99 -12.17
N GLN A 199 -20.20 29.17 -13.42
CA GLN A 199 -19.27 29.39 -14.52
C GLN A 199 -18.46 30.68 -14.32
N GLN A 200 -19.10 31.76 -13.93
CA GLN A 200 -18.41 33.01 -13.61
C GLN A 200 -17.45 32.85 -12.41
N ALA A 201 -17.86 32.12 -11.35
CA ALA A 201 -17.01 31.84 -10.21
C ALA A 201 -15.81 31.01 -10.62
N PHE A 202 -15.99 30.00 -11.46
CA PHE A 202 -14.93 29.15 -11.99
C PHE A 202 -13.90 29.96 -12.81
N GLU A 203 -14.37 30.82 -13.73
CA GLU A 203 -13.49 31.69 -14.52
C GLU A 203 -12.71 32.69 -13.67
N ASN A 204 -13.35 33.25 -12.64
CA ASN A 204 -12.67 34.11 -11.68
C ASN A 204 -11.58 33.39 -10.90
N LEU A 205 -11.87 32.14 -10.43
CA LEU A 205 -10.87 31.30 -9.76
C LEU A 205 -9.68 31.00 -10.67
N GLN A 206 -9.93 30.66 -11.93
CA GLN A 206 -8.86 30.40 -12.90
C GLN A 206 -7.95 31.62 -13.09
N LYS A 207 -8.54 32.80 -13.24
CA LYS A 207 -7.77 34.06 -13.37
C LYS A 207 -6.96 34.35 -12.11
N GLN A 208 -7.54 34.15 -10.93
CA GLN A 208 -6.83 34.40 -9.67
C GLN A 208 -5.69 33.41 -9.46
N LEU A 209 -5.88 32.13 -9.76
CA LEU A 209 -4.83 31.10 -9.62
C LEU A 209 -3.65 31.31 -10.57
N GLN A 210 -3.76 32.15 -11.60
CA GLN A 210 -2.62 32.55 -12.44
C GLN A 210 -1.72 33.59 -11.77
N THR A 211 -2.27 34.35 -10.82
CA THR A 211 -1.56 35.47 -10.18
C THR A 211 -1.30 35.24 -8.69
N THR A 212 -2.08 34.37 -8.06
CA THR A 212 -1.99 34.07 -6.63
C THR A 212 -1.93 32.57 -6.40
N ASN A 213 -1.17 32.16 -5.37
CA ASN A 213 -1.06 30.74 -5.01
C ASN A 213 -2.25 30.25 -4.17
N VAL A 214 -3.07 31.14 -3.61
CA VAL A 214 -4.17 30.81 -2.72
C VAL A 214 -5.40 31.64 -3.10
N CYS A 215 -6.55 30.96 -3.25
CA CYS A 215 -7.84 31.57 -3.51
C CYS A 215 -8.88 31.01 -2.56
N LEU A 216 -9.76 31.87 -2.05
CA LEU A 216 -10.89 31.46 -1.24
C LEU A 216 -12.17 31.45 -2.08
N LEU A 217 -12.80 30.27 -2.20
CA LEU A 217 -14.14 30.13 -2.77
C LEU A 217 -15.19 30.15 -1.65
N HIS A 218 -15.77 31.31 -1.40
CA HIS A 218 -16.83 31.45 -0.41
C HIS A 218 -18.20 31.16 -1.01
N GLY A 219 -19.01 30.35 -0.35
CA GLY A 219 -20.36 30.02 -0.77
C GLY A 219 -21.10 29.21 0.29
N ILE A 220 -22.40 29.38 0.35
CA ILE A 220 -23.27 28.65 1.29
C ILE A 220 -23.28 27.15 1.00
N THR A 221 -23.71 26.38 1.98
CA THR A 221 -23.89 24.94 1.83
C THR A 221 -24.86 24.65 0.69
N ALA A 222 -24.61 23.61 -0.09
CA ALA A 222 -25.39 23.23 -1.28
C ALA A 222 -25.39 24.25 -2.46
N SER A 223 -24.52 25.28 -2.45
CA SER A 223 -24.35 26.19 -3.62
C SER A 223 -23.69 25.52 -4.84
N GLY A 224 -23.25 24.27 -4.70
CA GLY A 224 -22.60 23.52 -5.78
C GLY A 224 -21.10 23.75 -5.90
N LYS A 225 -20.41 24.21 -4.85
CA LYS A 225 -18.94 24.32 -4.81
C LYS A 225 -18.23 23.07 -5.35
N THR A 226 -18.75 21.90 -4.99
CA THR A 226 -18.18 20.61 -5.44
C THR A 226 -18.17 20.47 -6.96
N LEU A 227 -19.14 21.05 -7.70
CA LEU A 227 -19.14 21.01 -9.17
C LEU A 227 -17.98 21.83 -9.74
N ILE A 228 -17.72 23.00 -9.13
CA ILE A 228 -16.56 23.84 -9.48
C ILE A 228 -15.26 23.09 -9.18
N TYR A 229 -15.17 22.40 -8.05
CA TYR A 229 -14.00 21.58 -7.71
C TYR A 229 -13.76 20.46 -8.74
N ILE A 230 -14.82 19.74 -9.14
CA ILE A 230 -14.72 18.67 -10.16
C ILE A 230 -14.18 19.23 -11.48
N GLN A 231 -14.68 20.40 -11.90
CA GLN A 231 -14.21 21.06 -13.12
C GLN A 231 -12.74 21.49 -13.03
N LEU A 232 -12.31 22.02 -11.87
CA LEU A 232 -10.89 22.35 -11.62
C LEU A 232 -10.02 21.09 -11.65
N ILE A 233 -10.44 20.03 -10.96
CA ILE A 233 -9.73 18.76 -10.93
C ILE A 233 -9.52 18.22 -12.33
N GLU A 234 -10.55 18.21 -13.17
CA GLU A 234 -10.46 17.78 -14.57
C GLU A 234 -9.37 18.54 -15.32
N GLN A 235 -9.35 19.86 -15.22
CA GLN A 235 -8.36 20.68 -15.92
C GLN A 235 -6.92 20.32 -15.53
N TYR A 236 -6.67 20.14 -14.23
CA TYR A 236 -5.34 19.78 -13.77
C TYR A 236 -4.94 18.36 -14.18
N ILE A 237 -5.89 17.41 -14.20
CA ILE A 237 -5.63 16.05 -14.70
C ILE A 237 -5.28 16.08 -16.19
N LEU A 238 -5.99 16.87 -17.00
CA LEU A 238 -5.73 17.02 -18.44
C LEU A 238 -4.35 17.63 -18.72
N GLN A 239 -3.83 18.45 -17.79
CA GLN A 239 -2.45 18.96 -17.82
C GLN A 239 -1.42 17.93 -17.31
N GLY A 240 -1.84 16.72 -16.96
CA GLY A 240 -0.98 15.67 -16.40
C GLY A 240 -0.68 15.81 -14.91
N LYS A 241 -1.17 16.87 -14.26
CA LYS A 241 -0.92 17.17 -12.85
C LYS A 241 -1.71 16.26 -11.91
N GLN A 242 -1.26 16.22 -10.65
CA GLN A 242 -1.96 15.57 -9.56
C GLN A 242 -2.71 16.60 -8.71
N VAL A 243 -3.81 16.17 -8.11
CA VAL A 243 -4.67 16.99 -7.27
C VAL A 243 -4.88 16.35 -5.92
N LEU A 244 -4.74 17.14 -4.86
CA LEU A 244 -5.13 16.76 -3.50
C LEU A 244 -6.44 17.47 -3.14
N TYR A 245 -7.50 16.70 -2.91
CA TYR A 245 -8.75 17.22 -2.40
C TYR A 245 -8.95 16.80 -0.96
N MET A 246 -8.83 17.76 -0.07
CA MET A 246 -8.89 17.56 1.38
C MET A 246 -10.30 17.79 1.90
N LEU A 247 -10.74 16.89 2.75
CA LEU A 247 -12.01 16.93 3.48
C LEU A 247 -11.75 16.58 4.95
N PRO A 248 -12.51 17.14 5.91
CA PRO A 248 -12.56 16.62 7.27
C PRO A 248 -12.88 15.13 7.27
N GLU A 249 -12.33 14.35 8.22
CA GLU A 249 -12.59 12.89 8.26
C GLU A 249 -14.08 12.55 8.33
N ILE A 250 -14.88 13.36 9.01
CA ILE A 250 -16.34 13.21 9.12
C ILE A 250 -17.05 13.48 7.80
N ALA A 251 -16.49 14.30 6.93
CA ALA A 251 -17.04 14.64 5.62
C ALA A 251 -16.65 13.63 4.51
N LEU A 252 -15.68 12.76 4.76
CA LEU A 252 -15.28 11.65 3.86
C LEU A 252 -16.34 10.54 3.86
N THR A 253 -17.56 10.88 3.47
CA THR A 253 -18.68 9.94 3.41
C THR A 253 -18.65 9.12 2.12
N THR A 254 -19.26 7.94 2.16
CA THR A 254 -19.42 7.09 0.96
C THR A 254 -20.09 7.84 -0.20
N GLN A 255 -21.00 8.77 0.11
CA GLN A 255 -21.72 9.57 -0.89
C GLN A 255 -20.77 10.53 -1.64
N VAL A 256 -19.92 11.27 -0.91
CA VAL A 256 -18.94 12.19 -1.51
C VAL A 256 -17.93 11.39 -2.34
N ILE A 257 -17.42 10.29 -1.78
CA ILE A 257 -16.48 9.41 -2.47
C ILE A 257 -17.05 8.92 -3.80
N ARG A 258 -18.27 8.34 -3.80
CA ARG A 258 -18.92 7.83 -5.00
C ARG A 258 -19.16 8.93 -6.04
N ARG A 259 -19.55 10.12 -5.59
CA ARG A 259 -19.78 11.27 -6.46
C ARG A 259 -18.50 11.63 -7.23
N ILE A 260 -17.38 11.72 -6.57
CA ILE A 260 -16.10 12.06 -7.21
C ILE A 260 -15.58 10.89 -8.05
N GLN A 261 -15.69 9.63 -7.56
CA GLN A 261 -15.31 8.43 -8.30
C GLN A 261 -16.06 8.26 -9.62
N LYS A 262 -17.32 8.68 -9.68
CA LYS A 262 -18.14 8.66 -10.91
C LYS A 262 -17.46 9.44 -12.04
N HIS A 263 -16.79 10.56 -11.71
CA HIS A 263 -16.17 11.43 -12.70
C HIS A 263 -14.74 11.02 -13.07
N PHE A 264 -13.99 10.46 -12.11
CA PHE A 264 -12.55 10.22 -12.31
C PHE A 264 -12.15 8.74 -12.27
N GLY A 265 -13.09 7.84 -12.00
CA GLY A 265 -12.86 6.39 -12.05
C GLY A 265 -11.61 5.94 -11.27
N GLY A 266 -10.74 5.21 -11.94
CA GLY A 266 -9.51 4.66 -11.37
C GLY A 266 -8.36 5.66 -11.17
N TYR A 267 -8.54 6.92 -11.57
CA TYR A 267 -7.56 7.97 -11.26
C TYR A 267 -7.61 8.46 -9.82
N ILE A 268 -8.67 8.10 -9.06
CA ILE A 268 -8.85 8.56 -7.68
C ILE A 268 -8.41 7.50 -6.67
N ALA A 269 -7.74 7.96 -5.62
CA ALA A 269 -7.54 7.19 -4.40
C ALA A 269 -8.14 7.94 -3.21
N ILE A 270 -8.65 7.18 -2.26
CA ILE A 270 -9.11 7.70 -0.97
C ILE A 270 -8.01 7.41 0.04
N TYR A 271 -7.67 8.41 0.88
CA TYR A 271 -6.65 8.24 1.90
C TYR A 271 -7.13 8.73 3.26
N HIS A 272 -7.38 7.80 4.18
CA HIS A 272 -7.85 8.11 5.54
C HIS A 272 -7.31 7.11 6.57
N SER A 273 -7.54 7.41 7.84
CA SER A 273 -7.03 6.64 8.98
C SER A 273 -7.52 5.19 9.06
N LYS A 274 -8.68 4.86 8.47
CA LYS A 274 -9.29 3.52 8.51
C LYS A 274 -8.64 2.50 7.56
N PHE A 275 -7.81 2.92 6.61
CA PHE A 275 -7.07 1.99 5.75
C PHE A 275 -6.01 1.24 6.55
N ASN A 276 -5.84 -0.05 6.24
CA ASN A 276 -4.76 -0.83 6.82
C ASN A 276 -3.39 -0.36 6.31
N SER A 277 -2.34 -0.73 7.03
CA SER A 277 -0.99 -0.25 6.73
C SER A 277 -0.48 -0.64 5.33
N ASN A 278 -0.91 -1.78 4.78
CA ASN A 278 -0.50 -2.22 3.45
C ASN A 278 -1.23 -1.45 2.34
N GLU A 279 -2.53 -1.19 2.49
CA GLU A 279 -3.32 -0.36 1.57
C GLU A 279 -2.74 1.06 1.49
N ARG A 280 -2.33 1.62 2.64
CA ARG A 280 -1.68 2.94 2.69
C ARG A 280 -0.36 2.96 1.93
N VAL A 281 0.42 1.87 1.97
CA VAL A 281 1.65 1.73 1.17
C VAL A 281 1.34 1.64 -0.32
N GLU A 282 0.30 0.92 -0.72
CA GLU A 282 -0.10 0.83 -2.13
C GLU A 282 -0.52 2.20 -2.68
N ILE A 283 -1.33 2.97 -1.91
CA ILE A 283 -1.69 4.34 -2.30
C ILE A 283 -0.44 5.22 -2.38
N TRP A 284 0.45 5.16 -1.38
CA TRP A 284 1.70 5.90 -1.35
C TRP A 284 2.53 5.68 -2.62
N ASN A 285 2.72 4.41 -3.01
CA ASN A 285 3.48 4.07 -4.21
C ASN A 285 2.79 4.56 -5.49
N LYS A 286 1.48 4.41 -5.62
CA LYS A 286 0.71 4.86 -6.79
C LYS A 286 0.67 6.39 -6.91
N VAL A 287 0.66 7.11 -5.80
CA VAL A 287 0.78 8.58 -5.81
C VAL A 287 2.19 8.99 -6.24
N LYS A 288 3.22 8.32 -5.71
CA LYS A 288 4.62 8.55 -6.08
C LYS A 288 4.90 8.30 -7.56
N THR A 289 4.30 7.27 -8.16
CA THR A 289 4.47 6.96 -9.59
C THR A 289 3.60 7.84 -10.50
N GLY A 290 2.65 8.61 -9.92
CA GLY A 290 1.70 9.40 -10.70
C GLY A 290 0.55 8.60 -11.31
N ASP A 291 0.39 7.33 -10.95
CA ASP A 291 -0.74 6.48 -11.37
C ASP A 291 -2.07 6.97 -10.82
N ILE A 292 -2.05 7.50 -9.60
CA ILE A 292 -3.17 8.22 -8.99
C ILE A 292 -3.03 9.70 -9.31
N LYS A 293 -4.08 10.27 -9.90
CA LYS A 293 -4.14 11.69 -10.24
C LYS A 293 -4.89 12.52 -9.22
N VAL A 294 -5.86 11.92 -8.52
CA VAL A 294 -6.65 12.60 -7.49
C VAL A 294 -6.56 11.84 -6.18
N VAL A 295 -6.14 12.51 -5.13
CA VAL A 295 -6.23 11.97 -3.78
C VAL A 295 -7.34 12.70 -3.05
N LEU A 296 -8.32 11.93 -2.59
CA LEU A 296 -9.37 12.40 -1.69
C LEU A 296 -8.98 11.98 -0.27
N GLY A 297 -8.70 12.92 0.60
CA GLY A 297 -8.16 12.56 1.90
C GLY A 297 -8.34 13.58 3.01
N ALA A 298 -8.11 13.12 4.23
CA ALA A 298 -8.02 13.97 5.40
C ALA A 298 -6.61 14.57 5.53
N ARG A 299 -6.35 15.29 6.61
CA ARG A 299 -5.07 15.95 6.90
C ARG A 299 -3.84 15.06 6.64
N SER A 300 -3.90 13.78 6.99
CA SER A 300 -2.78 12.85 6.79
C SER A 300 -2.35 12.66 5.33
N SER A 301 -3.20 13.01 4.37
CA SER A 301 -2.90 12.94 2.94
C SER A 301 -1.95 14.03 2.44
N LEU A 302 -1.77 15.10 3.20
CA LEU A 302 -0.80 16.18 2.89
C LEU A 302 0.64 15.69 2.73
N LEU A 303 0.99 14.60 3.41
CA LEU A 303 2.35 14.06 3.45
C LEU A 303 2.60 12.98 2.41
N LEU A 304 1.67 12.75 1.49
CA LEU A 304 1.86 11.81 0.39
C LEU A 304 2.89 12.33 -0.63
N PRO A 305 3.67 11.44 -1.26
CA PRO A 305 4.75 11.80 -2.18
C PRO A 305 4.23 12.07 -3.59
N PHE A 306 3.51 13.17 -3.77
CA PHE A 306 3.05 13.57 -5.09
C PHE A 306 4.22 13.80 -6.04
N ALA A 307 4.17 13.21 -7.23
CA ALA A 307 5.18 13.38 -8.26
C ALA A 307 5.09 14.78 -8.91
N ASP A 308 3.86 15.25 -9.15
CA ASP A 308 3.60 16.55 -9.80
C ASP A 308 2.27 17.13 -9.30
N LEU A 309 2.27 17.63 -8.07
CA LEU A 309 1.10 18.24 -7.43
C LEU A 309 0.82 19.63 -8.04
N GLY A 310 -0.32 19.79 -8.72
CA GLY A 310 -0.73 21.04 -9.34
C GLY A 310 -1.77 21.81 -8.55
N LEU A 311 -2.64 21.13 -7.80
CA LEU A 311 -3.75 21.76 -7.10
C LEU A 311 -3.99 21.10 -5.74
N ILE A 312 -4.25 21.93 -4.73
CA ILE A 312 -4.77 21.50 -3.43
C ILE A 312 -6.11 22.19 -3.22
N ILE A 313 -7.16 21.41 -2.99
CA ILE A 313 -8.47 21.88 -2.58
C ILE A 313 -8.66 21.53 -1.11
N VAL A 314 -9.02 22.52 -0.31
CA VAL A 314 -9.35 22.33 1.12
C VAL A 314 -10.79 22.70 1.31
N ASP A 315 -11.67 21.71 1.43
CA ASP A 315 -13.08 21.95 1.68
C ASP A 315 -13.34 22.06 3.18
N GLU A 316 -14.32 22.89 3.57
CA GLU A 316 -14.60 23.20 4.99
C GLU A 316 -13.33 23.61 5.75
N GLU A 317 -12.58 24.58 5.22
CA GLU A 317 -11.25 24.99 5.72
C GLU A 317 -11.24 25.44 7.18
N HIS A 318 -12.39 25.81 7.69
CA HIS A 318 -12.59 26.22 9.09
C HIS A 318 -12.65 25.05 10.07
N ASP A 319 -12.70 23.79 9.59
CA ASP A 319 -12.80 22.62 10.45
C ASP A 319 -11.50 22.41 11.26
N THR A 320 -11.66 22.25 12.57
CA THR A 320 -10.55 22.13 13.51
C THR A 320 -9.71 20.85 13.30
N SER A 321 -10.23 19.83 12.61
CA SER A 321 -9.51 18.58 12.32
C SER A 321 -8.30 18.76 11.41
N TYR A 322 -8.23 19.88 10.68
CA TYR A 322 -7.05 20.21 9.87
C TYR A 322 -5.86 20.64 10.71
N LYS A 323 -6.08 21.08 11.95
CA LYS A 323 -5.02 21.48 12.86
C LYS A 323 -4.85 20.45 13.96
N GLN A 324 -3.65 19.92 14.10
CA GLN A 324 -3.34 19.02 15.20
C GLN A 324 -2.92 19.78 16.43
N GLN A 325 -3.52 19.45 17.57
CA GLN A 325 -3.20 20.08 18.84
C GLN A 325 -2.20 19.25 19.65
N GLU A 326 -2.34 17.92 19.69
CA GLU A 326 -1.46 17.00 20.42
C GLU A 326 -1.52 15.59 19.84
N PRO A 327 -0.39 14.85 19.87
CA PRO A 327 0.99 15.32 19.91
C PRO A 327 1.41 15.91 18.56
N THR A 328 2.30 16.90 18.60
CA THR A 328 2.86 17.53 17.40
C THR A 328 4.00 16.71 16.84
N PRO A 329 4.20 16.64 15.52
CA PRO A 329 3.26 16.72 14.43
C PRO A 329 2.78 15.31 14.07
N ARG A 330 1.51 15.06 14.12
CA ARG A 330 0.99 13.75 13.67
C ARG A 330 -0.05 13.91 12.62
#